data_5fba88725055081a697e32e9d0fbaaba
#
_entry.id   5fba88725055081a697e32e9d0fbaaba
#
_cell.length_a   1.000
_cell.length_b   1.000
_cell.length_c   1.000
_cell.angle_alpha   90.00
_cell.angle_beta   90.00
_cell.angle_gamma   90.00
#
_symmetry.space_group_name_H-M   'P 1'
#
loop_
_entity.id
_entity.type
_entity.pdbx_description
1 polymer ?
#
loop_
_entity_poly.entity_id
_entity_poly.type
_entity_poly.pdbx_seq_one_letter_code
_entity_poly.pdbx_strand_id
1 'polypeptide(L)'
;MVVDSVNMLDGNVYLVSQGDNIKPAGATDFDNVINNISSGSESLDDIFNEVSNEYGVNVNLLKAVAKAESDFDTEAVSYCGAQGIMQLMPTTAESLGVEDPFDARQNITGGAKMLAYLLDDYNGNVTLALAAYNAGSGSVSKYGGVPPYKETLGYIDR
;
A
#
# COMPACT_ATOMS: atom_id res chain seq x y z
N MET A 1 -29.57 -8.37 5.71
CA MET A 1 -29.96 -9.42 4.74
C MET A 1 -28.67 -9.96 4.15
N VAL A 2 -28.35 -11.22 4.38
CA VAL A 2 -27.15 -11.87 3.84
C VAL A 2 -27.54 -12.47 2.50
N VAL A 3 -26.86 -12.09 1.43
CA VAL A 3 -27.05 -12.66 0.08
C VAL A 3 -26.03 -13.77 -0.08
N ASP A 4 -26.49 -15.02 -0.16
CA ASP A 4 -25.60 -16.20 -0.23
C ASP A 4 -25.11 -16.50 -1.64
N SER A 5 -25.81 -16.07 -2.68
CA SER A 5 -25.36 -16.21 -4.07
C SER A 5 -26.13 -15.32 -5.04
N VAL A 6 -25.52 -15.03 -6.18
CA VAL A 6 -26.09 -14.30 -7.31
C VAL A 6 -26.12 -15.24 -8.50
N ASN A 7 -27.29 -15.49 -9.10
CA ASN A 7 -27.44 -16.28 -10.30
C ASN A 7 -27.89 -15.44 -11.49
N MET A 8 -27.34 -15.71 -12.68
CA MET A 8 -27.79 -15.13 -13.94
C MET A 8 -28.61 -16.16 -14.72
N LEU A 9 -29.85 -15.83 -15.01
CA LEU A 9 -30.74 -16.61 -15.89
C LEU A 9 -31.38 -15.66 -16.91
N ASP A 10 -31.35 -16.02 -18.18
CA ASP A 10 -31.99 -15.28 -19.29
C ASP A 10 -31.60 -13.79 -19.39
N GLY A 11 -30.33 -13.48 -19.04
CA GLY A 11 -29.83 -12.10 -19.07
C GLY A 11 -30.27 -11.23 -17.89
N ASN A 12 -30.96 -11.77 -16.89
CA ASN A 12 -31.38 -11.11 -15.68
C ASN A 12 -30.59 -11.62 -14.46
N VAL A 13 -30.35 -10.73 -13.49
CA VAL A 13 -29.67 -11.05 -12.22
C VAL A 13 -30.70 -11.39 -11.17
N TYR A 14 -30.51 -12.50 -10.46
CA TYR A 14 -31.37 -12.94 -9.37
C TYR A 14 -30.56 -13.06 -8.08
N LEU A 15 -31.10 -12.54 -6.99
CA LEU A 15 -30.55 -12.70 -5.64
C LEU A 15 -31.19 -13.91 -4.97
N VAL A 16 -30.37 -14.87 -4.53
CA VAL A 16 -30.83 -16.08 -3.87
C VAL A 16 -30.51 -16.00 -2.37
N SER A 17 -31.54 -15.99 -1.53
CA SER A 17 -31.43 -16.20 -0.09
C SER A 17 -31.99 -17.57 0.28
N GLN A 18 -31.39 -18.25 1.27
CA GLN A 18 -31.89 -19.55 1.73
C GLN A 18 -33.34 -19.42 2.22
N GLY A 19 -34.25 -19.95 1.43
CA GLY A 19 -35.60 -20.25 1.89
C GLY A 19 -36.77 -19.77 1.07
N ASP A 20 -36.62 -18.94 0.02
CA ASP A 20 -37.78 -18.44 -0.73
C ASP A 20 -37.49 -18.01 -2.19
N ASN A 21 -38.53 -18.14 -2.99
CA ASN A 21 -38.69 -17.78 -4.37
C ASN A 21 -37.73 -16.77 -4.98
N ILE A 22 -37.16 -17.11 -6.15
CA ILE A 22 -36.40 -16.24 -7.02
C ILE A 22 -37.28 -15.02 -7.39
N LYS A 23 -36.88 -13.81 -6.94
CA LYS A 23 -37.47 -12.56 -7.36
C LYS A 23 -36.52 -11.80 -8.29
N PRO A 24 -37.00 -11.21 -9.39
CA PRO A 24 -36.19 -10.33 -10.20
C PRO A 24 -35.74 -9.13 -9.35
N ALA A 25 -34.45 -8.84 -9.31
CA ALA A 25 -33.93 -7.63 -8.68
C ALA A 25 -34.35 -6.40 -9.50
N GLY A 26 -34.99 -5.42 -8.89
CA GLY A 26 -35.22 -4.13 -9.51
C GLY A 26 -33.90 -3.38 -9.73
N ALA A 27 -33.85 -2.46 -10.70
CA ALA A 27 -32.64 -1.70 -11.03
C ALA A 27 -31.99 -1.03 -9.80
N THR A 28 -32.80 -0.59 -8.83
CA THR A 28 -32.33 0.03 -7.58
C THR A 28 -31.62 -0.96 -6.65
N ASP A 29 -31.98 -2.25 -6.69
CA ASP A 29 -31.32 -3.27 -5.87
C ASP A 29 -29.97 -3.67 -6.46
N PHE A 30 -29.86 -3.68 -7.80
CA PHE A 30 -28.63 -3.94 -8.52
C PHE A 30 -27.59 -2.83 -8.29
N ASP A 31 -28.02 -1.56 -8.37
CA ASP A 31 -27.16 -0.40 -8.08
C ASP A 31 -26.69 -0.42 -6.62
N ASN A 32 -27.53 -0.84 -5.67
CA ASN A 32 -27.14 -0.99 -4.27
C ASN A 32 -26.15 -2.16 -4.06
N VAL A 33 -26.30 -3.27 -4.78
CA VAL A 33 -25.36 -4.40 -4.72
C VAL A 33 -24.02 -4.03 -5.36
N ILE A 34 -24.02 -3.38 -6.52
CA ILE A 34 -22.79 -2.88 -7.16
C ILE A 34 -22.11 -1.82 -6.30
N ASN A 35 -22.86 -0.88 -5.72
CA ASN A 35 -22.32 0.13 -4.82
C ASN A 35 -21.77 -0.49 -3.52
N ASN A 36 -22.38 -1.56 -2.98
CA ASN A 36 -21.84 -2.31 -1.83
C ASN A 36 -20.61 -3.17 -2.19
N ILE A 37 -20.51 -3.64 -3.43
CA ILE A 37 -19.32 -4.34 -3.94
C ILE A 37 -18.22 -3.31 -4.28
N SER A 38 -18.61 -2.14 -4.81
CA SER A 38 -17.68 -1.04 -5.14
C SER A 38 -17.32 -0.17 -3.94
N SER A 39 -18.12 -0.14 -2.88
CA SER A 39 -17.86 0.59 -1.64
C SER A 39 -17.22 -0.26 -0.53
N GLY A 40 -16.76 -1.46 -0.85
CA GLY A 40 -15.69 -2.09 -0.09
C GLY A 40 -14.45 -1.23 -0.29
N SER A 41 -14.27 -0.19 0.54
CA SER A 41 -13.00 0.52 0.58
C SER A 41 -11.94 -0.55 0.84
N GLU A 42 -11.09 -0.76 -0.15
CA GLU A 42 -9.95 -1.67 -0.05
C GLU A 42 -9.19 -1.34 1.24
N SER A 43 -9.00 -2.34 2.10
CA SER A 43 -8.31 -2.08 3.35
C SER A 43 -6.82 -1.83 3.11
N LEU A 44 -6.17 -1.04 3.96
CA LEU A 44 -4.72 -0.88 3.88
C LEU A 44 -4.00 -2.23 3.90
N ASP A 45 -4.52 -3.20 4.66
CA ASP A 45 -3.96 -4.55 4.72
C ASP A 45 -4.02 -5.27 3.38
N ASP A 46 -5.11 -5.15 2.62
CA ASP A 46 -5.24 -5.72 1.28
C ASP A 46 -4.24 -5.09 0.32
N ILE A 47 -4.13 -3.75 0.34
CA ILE A 47 -3.16 -3.01 -0.47
C ILE A 47 -1.72 -3.46 -0.16
N PHE A 48 -1.34 -3.54 1.13
CA PHE A 48 -0.01 -4.00 1.52
C PHE A 48 0.29 -5.42 1.05
N ASN A 49 -0.67 -6.34 1.17
CA ASN A 49 -0.51 -7.72 0.74
C ASN A 49 -0.36 -7.84 -0.79
N GLU A 50 -1.19 -7.16 -1.57
CA GLU A 50 -1.13 -7.18 -3.02
C GLU A 50 0.17 -6.57 -3.54
N VAL A 51 0.52 -5.37 -3.07
CA VAL A 51 1.74 -4.66 -3.47
C VAL A 51 3.00 -5.44 -3.06
N SER A 52 3.01 -6.03 -1.86
CA SER A 52 4.07 -6.92 -1.38
C SER A 52 4.32 -8.08 -2.34
N ASN A 53 3.24 -8.75 -2.78
CA ASN A 53 3.32 -9.85 -3.74
C ASN A 53 3.80 -9.38 -5.12
N GLU A 54 3.32 -8.24 -5.59
CA GLU A 54 3.65 -7.69 -6.90
C GLU A 54 5.14 -7.33 -7.02
N TYR A 55 5.71 -6.71 -5.98
CA TYR A 55 7.10 -6.24 -5.99
C TYR A 55 8.08 -7.16 -5.26
N GLY A 56 7.62 -8.29 -4.72
CA GLY A 56 8.48 -9.26 -4.04
C GLY A 56 9.11 -8.75 -2.74
N VAL A 57 8.49 -7.76 -2.10
CA VAL A 57 8.94 -7.21 -0.82
C VAL A 57 8.18 -7.89 0.31
N ASN A 58 8.85 -8.28 1.38
CA ASN A 58 8.17 -8.86 2.54
C ASN A 58 7.12 -7.90 3.11
N VAL A 59 5.87 -8.37 3.26
CA VAL A 59 4.75 -7.53 3.69
C VAL A 59 4.96 -6.91 5.08
N ASN A 60 5.60 -7.65 6.00
CA ASN A 60 5.88 -7.14 7.35
C ASN A 60 6.95 -6.04 7.31
N LEU A 61 7.94 -6.17 6.43
CA LEU A 61 8.94 -5.12 6.22
C LEU A 61 8.30 -3.87 5.64
N LEU A 62 7.45 -4.02 4.62
CA LEU A 62 6.74 -2.89 4.00
C LEU A 62 5.84 -2.15 5.00
N LYS A 63 5.11 -2.91 5.84
CA LYS A 63 4.28 -2.36 6.93
C LYS A 63 5.13 -1.69 8.03
N ALA A 64 6.27 -2.27 8.38
CA ALA A 64 7.18 -1.68 9.36
C ALA A 64 7.73 -0.32 8.89
N VAL A 65 8.08 -0.21 7.61
CA VAL A 65 8.49 1.07 7.00
C VAL A 65 7.34 2.08 7.07
N ALA A 66 6.14 1.75 6.62
CA ALA A 66 4.98 2.64 6.68
C ALA A 66 4.66 3.11 8.11
N LYS A 67 4.78 2.20 9.08
CA LYS A 67 4.61 2.53 10.50
C LYS A 67 5.69 3.51 10.99
N ALA A 68 6.94 3.29 10.62
CA ALA A 68 8.05 4.16 11.02
C ALA A 68 7.96 5.55 10.37
N GLU A 69 7.48 5.63 9.12
CA GLU A 69 7.40 6.86 8.34
C GLU A 69 6.23 7.75 8.76
N SER A 70 5.05 7.18 8.95
CA SER A 70 3.82 7.97 9.15
C SER A 70 2.88 7.44 10.23
N ASP A 71 3.18 6.30 10.84
CA ASP A 71 2.23 5.53 11.67
C ASP A 71 0.94 5.19 10.90
N PHE A 72 1.08 4.87 9.59
CA PHE A 72 0.01 4.57 8.64
C PHE A 72 -0.91 5.76 8.27
N ASP A 73 -0.48 6.98 8.49
CA ASP A 73 -1.22 8.18 8.08
C ASP A 73 -1.02 8.46 6.59
N THR A 74 -2.08 8.30 5.79
CA THR A 74 -2.07 8.55 4.34
C THR A 74 -1.93 10.02 3.98
N GLU A 75 -2.30 10.94 4.88
CA GLU A 75 -2.26 12.39 4.68
C GLU A 75 -1.00 13.03 5.28
N ALA A 76 -0.07 12.22 5.81
CA ALA A 76 1.12 12.72 6.47
C ALA A 76 2.00 13.58 5.54
N VAL A 77 2.45 14.71 6.04
CA VAL A 77 3.44 15.58 5.38
C VAL A 77 4.51 15.92 6.38
N SER A 78 5.77 15.56 6.07
CA SER A 78 6.90 15.91 6.92
C SER A 78 7.30 17.37 6.76
N TYR A 79 8.06 17.85 7.69
CA TYR A 79 8.61 19.22 7.63
C TYR A 79 9.54 19.43 6.42
N CYS A 80 10.18 18.37 5.91
CA CYS A 80 11.01 18.40 4.70
C CYS A 80 10.21 18.22 3.40
N GLY A 81 8.87 17.98 3.48
CA GLY A 81 8.00 17.82 2.33
C GLY A 81 7.84 16.38 1.83
N ALA A 82 8.27 15.38 2.59
CA ALA A 82 7.91 13.98 2.31
C ALA A 82 6.42 13.76 2.53
N GLN A 83 5.77 12.95 1.69
CA GLN A 83 4.32 12.88 1.58
C GLN A 83 3.79 11.44 1.64
N GLY A 84 2.64 11.30 2.28
CA GLY A 84 1.83 10.09 2.33
C GLY A 84 2.36 9.01 3.28
N ILE A 85 1.72 7.84 3.23
CA ILE A 85 1.91 6.75 4.17
C ILE A 85 3.35 6.19 4.21
N MET A 86 4.09 6.26 3.08
CA MET A 86 5.48 5.80 2.94
C MET A 86 6.48 6.96 2.90
N GLN A 87 6.03 8.21 3.12
CA GLN A 87 6.84 9.43 3.18
C GLN A 87 7.80 9.60 2.00
N LEU A 88 7.25 9.58 0.79
CA LEU A 88 8.03 9.80 -0.43
C LEU A 88 8.27 11.30 -0.64
N MET A 89 9.51 11.67 -0.96
CA MET A 89 9.82 13.02 -1.43
C MET A 89 9.17 13.25 -2.81
N PRO A 90 8.67 14.45 -3.12
CA PRO A 90 7.96 14.73 -4.38
C PRO A 90 8.70 14.26 -5.64
N THR A 91 10.01 14.53 -5.74
CA THR A 91 10.82 14.09 -6.87
C THR A 91 10.97 12.56 -6.95
N THR A 92 11.01 11.89 -5.79
CA THR A 92 11.05 10.43 -5.71
C THR A 92 9.70 9.85 -6.11
N ALA A 93 8.59 10.39 -5.60
CA ALA A 93 7.24 9.99 -5.96
C ALA A 93 7.02 10.07 -7.48
N GLU A 94 7.37 11.19 -8.10
CA GLU A 94 7.28 11.39 -9.55
C GLU A 94 8.10 10.33 -10.32
N SER A 95 9.35 10.08 -9.90
CA SER A 95 10.23 9.10 -10.55
C SER A 95 9.72 7.66 -10.45
N LEU A 96 8.92 7.36 -9.42
CA LEU A 96 8.31 6.05 -9.17
C LEU A 96 6.92 5.91 -9.81
N GLY A 97 6.41 6.97 -10.46
CA GLY A 97 5.10 6.99 -11.11
C GLY A 97 3.93 7.18 -10.15
N VAL A 98 4.16 7.83 -9.00
CA VAL A 98 3.13 8.22 -8.04
C VAL A 98 2.59 9.59 -8.46
N GLU A 99 1.34 9.62 -8.93
CA GLU A 99 0.67 10.85 -9.38
C GLU A 99 0.00 11.58 -8.21
N ASP A 100 -0.63 10.81 -7.31
CA ASP A 100 -1.21 11.32 -6.07
C ASP A 100 -0.51 10.67 -4.87
N PRO A 101 0.35 11.41 -4.16
CA PRO A 101 1.09 10.87 -3.00
C PRO A 101 0.20 10.61 -1.78
N PHE A 102 -1.05 11.08 -1.76
CA PHE A 102 -2.01 10.83 -0.68
C PHE A 102 -2.96 9.67 -1.00
N ASP A 103 -2.95 9.18 -2.24
CA ASP A 103 -3.57 7.90 -2.57
C ASP A 103 -2.76 6.76 -1.96
N ALA A 104 -3.37 5.99 -1.04
CA ALA A 104 -2.69 4.94 -0.29
C ALA A 104 -2.07 3.89 -1.21
N ARG A 105 -2.78 3.44 -2.24
CA ARG A 105 -2.28 2.41 -3.17
C ARG A 105 -1.09 2.93 -3.96
N GLN A 106 -1.17 4.13 -4.52
CA GLN A 106 -0.08 4.70 -5.30
C GLN A 106 1.16 4.92 -4.42
N ASN A 107 0.99 5.46 -3.22
CA ASN A 107 2.09 5.76 -2.31
C ASN A 107 2.77 4.48 -1.80
N ILE A 108 1.98 3.45 -1.37
CA ILE A 108 2.51 2.14 -0.95
C ILE A 108 3.23 1.46 -2.12
N THR A 109 2.69 1.53 -3.34
CA THR A 109 3.34 1.00 -4.55
C THR A 109 4.68 1.69 -4.80
N GLY A 110 4.74 3.01 -4.70
CA GLY A 110 5.99 3.77 -4.82
C GLY A 110 7.02 3.36 -3.77
N GLY A 111 6.60 3.28 -2.50
CA GLY A 111 7.44 2.82 -1.41
C GLY A 111 7.97 1.40 -1.58
N ALA A 112 7.13 0.47 -2.06
CA ALA A 112 7.53 -0.90 -2.34
C ALA A 112 8.55 -0.99 -3.49
N LYS A 113 8.35 -0.24 -4.59
CA LYS A 113 9.32 -0.14 -5.68
C LYS A 113 10.67 0.36 -5.19
N MET A 114 10.66 1.43 -4.39
CA MET A 114 11.89 1.99 -3.81
C MET A 114 12.59 0.97 -2.92
N LEU A 115 11.84 0.31 -2.03
CA LEU A 115 12.40 -0.68 -1.10
C LEU A 115 12.92 -1.92 -1.85
N ALA A 116 12.22 -2.41 -2.87
CA ALA A 116 12.67 -3.51 -3.73
C ALA A 116 13.99 -3.16 -4.43
N TYR A 117 14.09 -1.97 -5.01
CA TYR A 117 15.32 -1.47 -5.62
C TYR A 117 16.49 -1.42 -4.62
N LEU A 118 16.26 -0.89 -3.42
CA LEU A 118 17.29 -0.81 -2.39
C LEU A 118 17.72 -2.20 -1.87
N LEU A 119 16.78 -3.13 -1.73
CA LEU A 119 17.09 -4.50 -1.35
C LEU A 119 17.95 -5.19 -2.42
N ASP A 120 17.68 -4.97 -3.70
CA ASP A 120 18.49 -5.48 -4.80
C ASP A 120 19.89 -4.85 -4.81
N ASP A 121 19.97 -3.53 -4.72
CA ASP A 121 21.23 -2.75 -4.72
C ASP A 121 22.16 -3.16 -3.56
N TYR A 122 21.59 -3.48 -2.40
CA TYR A 122 22.33 -3.95 -1.22
C TYR A 122 22.36 -5.48 -1.04
N ASN A 123 22.11 -6.27 -2.10
CA ASN A 123 22.16 -7.73 -2.10
C ASN A 123 21.32 -8.38 -0.98
N GLY A 124 20.12 -7.87 -0.74
CA GLY A 124 19.20 -8.35 0.29
C GLY A 124 19.54 -7.91 1.72
N ASN A 125 20.51 -7.03 1.91
CA ASN A 125 20.84 -6.51 3.24
C ASN A 125 19.78 -5.49 3.69
N VAL A 126 18.82 -5.96 4.48
CA VAL A 126 17.71 -5.17 4.99
C VAL A 126 18.18 -3.94 5.78
N THR A 127 19.21 -4.08 6.60
CA THR A 127 19.75 -2.98 7.40
C THR A 127 20.27 -1.85 6.53
N LEU A 128 21.02 -2.15 5.47
CA LEU A 128 21.52 -1.13 4.53
C LEU A 128 20.40 -0.54 3.68
N ALA A 129 19.44 -1.37 3.25
CA ALA A 129 18.28 -0.90 2.50
C ALA A 129 17.44 0.09 3.33
N LEU A 130 17.17 -0.21 4.60
CA LEU A 130 16.48 0.71 5.52
C LEU A 130 17.28 1.99 5.79
N ALA A 131 18.59 1.88 5.98
CA ALA A 131 19.46 3.04 6.13
C ALA A 131 19.40 3.95 4.89
N ALA A 132 19.41 3.35 3.70
CA ALA A 132 19.31 4.09 2.44
C ALA A 132 17.91 4.66 2.21
N TYR A 133 16.85 3.96 2.62
CA TYR A 133 15.50 4.48 2.55
C TYR A 133 15.34 5.77 3.36
N ASN A 134 15.84 5.76 4.60
CA ASN A 134 15.75 6.91 5.52
C ASN A 134 16.77 8.02 5.20
N ALA A 135 18.05 7.67 5.02
CA ALA A 135 19.15 8.66 4.91
C ALA A 135 19.63 8.90 3.46
N GLY A 136 19.12 8.13 2.50
CA GLY A 136 19.57 8.14 1.11
C GLY A 136 20.81 7.27 0.84
N SER A 137 20.87 6.64 -0.33
CA SER A 137 22.00 5.79 -0.76
C SER A 137 23.34 6.55 -0.78
N GLY A 138 23.31 7.87 -1.06
CA GLY A 138 24.51 8.73 -1.00
C GLY A 138 25.14 8.77 0.39
N SER A 139 24.32 8.78 1.45
CA SER A 139 24.82 8.75 2.84
C SER A 139 25.40 7.38 3.16
N VAL A 140 24.72 6.30 2.79
CA VAL A 140 25.22 4.92 2.99
C VAL A 140 26.56 4.73 2.27
N SER A 141 26.68 5.17 1.03
CA SER A 141 27.93 5.12 0.25
C SER A 141 29.04 5.94 0.89
N LYS A 142 28.75 7.17 1.34
CA LYS A 142 29.71 8.07 1.99
C LYS A 142 30.33 7.46 3.26
N TYR A 143 29.52 6.75 4.04
CA TYR A 143 29.97 6.15 5.29
C TYR A 143 30.41 4.68 5.16
N GLY A 144 30.25 4.10 3.97
CA GLY A 144 30.59 2.69 3.73
C GLY A 144 29.71 1.71 4.51
N GLY A 145 28.48 2.13 4.87
CA GLY A 145 27.56 1.38 5.71
C GLY A 145 26.49 2.29 6.30
N VAL A 146 25.89 1.86 7.42
CA VAL A 146 24.85 2.65 8.09
C VAL A 146 25.45 3.99 8.56
N PRO A 147 24.88 5.15 8.12
CA PRO A 147 25.33 6.45 8.58
C PRO A 147 25.12 6.60 10.09
N PRO A 148 26.07 7.23 10.83
CA PRO A 148 25.95 7.40 12.27
C PRO A 148 24.98 8.53 12.65
N TYR A 149 23.88 8.65 11.91
CA TYR A 149 22.82 9.60 12.21
C TYR A 149 21.90 9.01 13.26
N LYS A 150 21.63 9.76 14.33
CA LYS A 150 20.76 9.30 15.43
C LYS A 150 19.37 8.88 14.94
N GLU A 151 18.83 9.60 13.96
CA GLU A 151 17.54 9.30 13.34
C GLU A 151 17.59 7.96 12.61
N THR A 152 18.59 7.75 11.73
CA THR A 152 18.72 6.53 10.94
C THR A 152 18.96 5.29 11.81
N LEU A 153 19.78 5.42 12.86
CA LEU A 153 20.01 4.35 13.83
C LEU A 153 18.69 3.98 14.55
N GLY A 154 17.97 4.98 15.04
CA GLY A 154 16.66 4.77 15.66
C GLY A 154 15.57 4.26 14.70
N TYR A 155 15.70 4.53 13.40
CA TYR A 155 14.80 4.04 12.37
C TYR A 155 14.98 2.52 12.14
N ILE A 156 16.23 2.05 12.10
CA ILE A 156 16.56 0.64 11.89
C ILE A 156 16.16 -0.23 13.10
N ASP A 157 16.21 0.33 14.30
CA ASP A 157 15.91 -0.38 15.55
C ASP A 157 14.39 -0.53 15.83
N ARG A 158 13.52 0.07 15.02
CA ARG A 158 12.05 0.00 15.17
C ARG A 158 11.47 -1.24 14.50
#